data_26fd9a9e6c93dd27109fea73335305da
#
_entry.id   26fd9a9e6c93dd27109fea73335305da
#
_cell.length_a   1.000
_cell.length_b   1.000
_cell.length_c   1.000
_cell.angle_alpha   90.00
_cell.angle_beta   90.00
_cell.angle_gamma   90.00
#
_symmetry.space_group_name_H-M   'P 1'
#
loop_
_entity.id
_entity.type
_entity.pdbx_description
1 polymer ?
#
loop_
_entity_poly.entity_id
_entity_poly.type
_entity_poly.pdbx_seq_one_letter_code
_entity_poly.pdbx_strand_id
1 'polypeptide(L)'
;MKKLKNYIKGMAIGIATLIPGVSGGTMAIILGVYDNLIHAVSSFFEDWKKNSITLFEIGFGAVLGIVLFSKIFERVLIKYSSILQFLFLGIIIGGLPVLFKKAKSTKEKNNKKSNYLFIVLGFIVVLLLCNDPTLTTALATNTGTSSLIFLFLGGIVLSIALVLPGISASFMLLALGLYEITLSAINNLNLLFLLPLVIGVIVGALATTKIIENLIKRYPEKTYMLIIGFVIGSLIPIFPGIPSGINILISAIIFIIGFFITYILGRLGIED
;
A
#
# COMPACT_ATOMS: atom_id res chain seq x y z
N MET A 1 -7.63 -14.50 21.73
CA MET A 1 -7.26 -14.95 20.38
C MET A 1 -7.40 -13.87 19.31
N LYS A 2 -8.49 -13.08 19.27
CA LYS A 2 -8.70 -12.02 18.23
C LYS A 2 -7.60 -10.94 18.22
N LYS A 3 -7.17 -10.48 19.39
CA LYS A 3 -6.07 -9.48 19.52
C LYS A 3 -4.75 -9.96 18.92
N LEU A 4 -4.34 -11.21 19.24
CA LEU A 4 -3.09 -11.78 18.70
C LEU A 4 -3.14 -11.88 17.17
N LYS A 5 -4.29 -12.22 16.59
CA LYS A 5 -4.48 -12.22 15.12
C LYS A 5 -4.23 -10.82 14.53
N ASN A 6 -4.69 -9.74 15.18
CA ASN A 6 -4.46 -8.36 14.70
C ASN A 6 -2.97 -7.97 14.72
N TYR A 7 -2.23 -8.33 15.77
CA TYR A 7 -0.77 -8.09 15.82
C TYR A 7 -0.03 -8.85 14.71
N ILE A 8 -0.38 -10.13 14.46
CA ILE A 8 0.24 -10.94 13.41
C ILE A 8 -0.10 -10.38 12.02
N LYS A 9 -1.36 -10.02 11.79
CA LYS A 9 -1.79 -9.37 10.54
C LYS A 9 -1.09 -8.03 10.34
N GLY A 10 -0.98 -7.23 11.42
CA GLY A 10 -0.22 -6.00 11.42
C GLY A 10 1.26 -6.23 11.04
N MET A 11 1.91 -7.23 11.65
CA MET A 11 3.30 -7.56 11.35
C MET A 11 3.49 -7.96 9.87
N ALA A 12 2.58 -8.76 9.32
CA ALA A 12 2.62 -9.10 7.90
C ALA A 12 2.42 -7.88 6.99
N ILE A 13 1.55 -6.93 7.36
CA ILE A 13 1.38 -5.65 6.67
C ILE A 13 2.69 -4.85 6.73
N GLY A 14 3.30 -4.73 7.93
CA GLY A 14 4.56 -4.02 8.11
C GLY A 14 5.71 -4.61 7.28
N ILE A 15 5.84 -5.92 7.24
CA ILE A 15 6.82 -6.61 6.38
C ILE A 15 6.54 -6.28 4.91
N ALA A 16 5.27 -6.33 4.49
CA ALA A 16 4.89 -6.04 3.12
C ALA A 16 5.20 -4.59 2.71
N THR A 17 5.10 -3.62 3.63
CA THR A 17 5.44 -2.21 3.34
C THR A 17 6.93 -1.96 3.12
N LEU A 18 7.82 -2.85 3.58
CA LEU A 18 9.25 -2.79 3.27
C LEU A 18 9.54 -3.12 1.80
N ILE A 19 8.60 -3.77 1.15
CA ILE A 19 8.75 -4.29 -0.20
C ILE A 19 8.43 -3.18 -1.20
N PRO A 20 9.40 -2.69 -2.02
CA PRO A 20 9.11 -1.72 -3.05
C PRO A 20 8.02 -2.21 -4.00
N GLY A 21 6.99 -1.38 -4.20
CA GLY A 21 5.86 -1.71 -5.06
C GLY A 21 4.75 -2.55 -4.42
N VAL A 22 4.96 -3.11 -3.23
CA VAL A 22 3.88 -3.77 -2.47
C VAL A 22 3.21 -2.75 -1.55
N SER A 23 1.90 -2.60 -1.69
CA SER A 23 1.12 -1.71 -0.85
C SER A 23 0.66 -2.40 0.43
N GLY A 24 0.89 -1.77 1.59
CA GLY A 24 0.35 -2.22 2.87
C GLY A 24 -1.18 -2.33 2.85
N GLY A 25 -1.86 -1.44 2.11
CA GLY A 25 -3.30 -1.51 1.90
C GLY A 25 -3.74 -2.78 1.15
N THR A 26 -3.00 -3.20 0.12
CA THR A 26 -3.26 -4.47 -0.57
C THR A 26 -3.12 -5.66 0.39
N MET A 27 -2.06 -5.68 1.20
CA MET A 27 -1.90 -6.73 2.22
C MET A 27 -3.01 -6.70 3.27
N ALA A 28 -3.45 -5.51 3.70
CA ALA A 28 -4.57 -5.38 4.63
C ALA A 28 -5.88 -5.97 4.07
N ILE A 29 -6.14 -5.80 2.75
CA ILE A 29 -7.30 -6.43 2.09
C ILE A 29 -7.15 -7.94 2.06
N ILE A 30 -5.99 -8.44 1.65
CA ILE A 30 -5.71 -9.89 1.56
C ILE A 30 -5.89 -10.54 2.92
N LEU A 31 -5.43 -9.89 4.00
CA LEU A 31 -5.55 -10.36 5.36
C LEU A 31 -6.93 -10.10 6.01
N GLY A 32 -7.87 -9.47 5.29
CA GLY A 32 -9.23 -9.22 5.73
C GLY A 32 -9.35 -8.15 6.84
N VAL A 33 -8.38 -7.23 6.98
CA VAL A 33 -8.42 -6.16 7.99
C VAL A 33 -8.58 -4.76 7.41
N TYR A 34 -8.58 -4.61 6.09
CA TYR A 34 -8.62 -3.31 5.42
C TYR A 34 -9.87 -2.50 5.80
N ASP A 35 -11.06 -3.10 5.70
CA ASP A 35 -12.31 -2.41 5.98
C ASP A 35 -12.37 -1.94 7.45
N ASN A 36 -11.84 -2.76 8.38
CA ASN A 36 -11.72 -2.41 9.81
C ASN A 36 -10.73 -1.26 10.02
N LEU A 37 -9.60 -1.24 9.31
CA LEU A 37 -8.63 -0.14 9.39
C LEU A 37 -9.21 1.16 8.85
N ILE A 38 -9.83 1.12 7.67
CA ILE A 38 -10.45 2.28 7.05
C ILE A 38 -11.54 2.84 7.97
N HIS A 39 -12.42 1.99 8.52
CA HIS A 39 -13.44 2.41 9.45
C HIS A 39 -12.84 3.00 10.75
N ALA A 40 -11.82 2.36 11.32
CA ALA A 40 -11.18 2.85 12.55
C ALA A 40 -10.51 4.21 12.38
N VAL A 41 -10.01 4.53 11.18
CA VAL A 41 -9.45 5.86 10.87
C VAL A 41 -10.55 6.87 10.55
N SER A 42 -11.50 6.53 9.68
CA SER A 42 -12.55 7.45 9.21
C SER A 42 -13.52 7.87 10.32
N SER A 43 -13.85 6.94 11.22
CA SER A 43 -14.74 7.14 12.37
C SER A 43 -13.97 7.25 13.70
N PHE A 44 -12.70 7.68 13.66
CA PHE A 44 -11.83 7.69 14.84
C PHE A 44 -12.46 8.41 16.03
N PHE A 45 -13.08 9.56 15.80
CA PHE A 45 -13.68 10.38 16.85
C PHE A 45 -15.06 9.91 17.31
N GLU A 46 -15.74 9.02 16.56
CA GLU A 46 -17.06 8.48 16.93
C GLU A 46 -16.95 7.44 18.05
N ASP A 47 -15.93 6.57 18.00
CA ASP A 47 -15.63 5.59 19.06
C ASP A 47 -14.10 5.48 19.22
N TRP A 48 -13.50 6.55 19.78
CA TRP A 48 -12.05 6.67 19.89
C TRP A 48 -11.40 5.53 20.67
N LYS A 49 -12.09 4.98 21.70
CA LYS A 49 -11.56 3.88 22.51
C LYS A 49 -11.41 2.59 21.71
N LYS A 50 -12.44 2.19 20.99
CA LYS A 50 -12.44 0.98 20.16
C LYS A 50 -11.51 1.14 18.97
N ASN A 51 -11.58 2.29 18.29
CA ASN A 51 -10.82 2.56 17.10
C ASN A 51 -9.33 2.68 17.41
N SER A 52 -8.93 3.37 18.51
CA SER A 52 -7.52 3.44 18.91
C SER A 52 -6.96 2.06 19.29
N ILE A 53 -7.73 1.17 19.92
CA ILE A 53 -7.28 -0.19 20.21
C ILE A 53 -7.01 -0.95 18.90
N THR A 54 -7.91 -0.88 17.94
CA THR A 54 -7.75 -1.57 16.64
C THR A 54 -6.54 -1.05 15.89
N LEU A 55 -6.38 0.28 15.83
CA LEU A 55 -5.23 0.92 15.18
C LEU A 55 -3.92 0.60 15.90
N PHE A 56 -3.94 0.57 17.24
CA PHE A 56 -2.77 0.22 18.02
C PHE A 56 -2.36 -1.25 17.82
N GLU A 57 -3.30 -2.19 17.86
CA GLU A 57 -3.00 -3.61 17.67
C GLU A 57 -2.34 -3.87 16.31
N ILE A 58 -2.93 -3.34 15.23
CA ILE A 58 -2.42 -3.54 13.87
C ILE A 58 -1.18 -2.69 13.63
N GLY A 59 -1.19 -1.42 14.06
CA GLY A 59 -0.06 -0.50 13.87
C GLY A 59 1.18 -0.93 14.63
N PHE A 60 1.06 -1.35 15.88
CA PHE A 60 2.16 -1.88 16.66
C PHE A 60 2.74 -3.16 16.03
N GLY A 61 1.85 -4.06 15.56
CA GLY A 61 2.28 -5.22 14.79
C GLY A 61 3.07 -4.82 13.54
N ALA A 62 2.59 -3.81 12.79
CA ALA A 62 3.26 -3.32 11.59
C ALA A 62 4.64 -2.73 11.91
N VAL A 63 4.76 -1.91 12.95
CA VAL A 63 6.05 -1.36 13.40
C VAL A 63 7.01 -2.49 13.80
N LEU A 64 6.55 -3.48 14.56
CA LEU A 64 7.35 -4.65 14.90
C LEU A 64 7.83 -5.40 13.64
N GLY A 65 6.94 -5.61 12.66
CA GLY A 65 7.30 -6.24 11.39
C GLY A 65 8.40 -5.46 10.66
N ILE A 66 8.25 -4.14 10.57
CA ILE A 66 9.23 -3.26 9.94
C ILE A 66 10.57 -3.35 10.67
N VAL A 67 10.60 -3.15 11.98
CA VAL A 67 11.84 -3.08 12.77
C VAL A 67 12.58 -4.43 12.75
N LEU A 68 11.88 -5.54 12.93
CA LEU A 68 12.49 -6.86 12.98
C LEU A 68 13.04 -7.31 11.62
N PHE A 69 12.35 -6.95 10.53
CA PHE A 69 12.69 -7.47 9.21
C PHE A 69 13.45 -6.46 8.33
N SER A 70 13.49 -5.16 8.67
CA SER A 70 14.14 -4.14 7.84
C SER A 70 15.61 -4.46 7.53
N LYS A 71 16.40 -4.84 8.52
CA LYS A 71 17.83 -5.16 8.33
C LYS A 71 18.04 -6.44 7.50
N ILE A 72 17.20 -7.44 7.72
CA ILE A 72 17.25 -8.70 6.94
C ILE A 72 16.85 -8.39 5.50
N PHE A 73 15.77 -7.62 5.34
CA PHE A 73 15.23 -7.24 4.06
C PHE A 73 16.23 -6.42 3.23
N GLU A 74 16.88 -5.43 3.84
CA GLU A 74 17.91 -4.62 3.19
C GLU A 74 19.05 -5.48 2.64
N ARG A 75 19.58 -6.41 3.43
CA ARG A 75 20.65 -7.33 3.00
C ARG A 75 20.22 -8.22 1.84
N VAL A 76 19.00 -8.77 1.92
CA VAL A 76 18.46 -9.66 0.88
C VAL A 76 18.12 -8.87 -0.38
N LEU A 77 17.58 -7.66 -0.24
CA LEU A 77 17.27 -6.77 -1.36
C LEU A 77 18.55 -6.40 -2.14
N ILE A 78 19.62 -6.00 -1.45
CA ILE A 78 20.89 -5.66 -2.11
C ILE A 78 21.45 -6.87 -2.89
N LYS A 79 21.36 -8.07 -2.31
CA LYS A 79 21.98 -9.26 -2.91
C LYS A 79 21.12 -9.94 -3.97
N TYR A 80 19.78 -9.91 -3.83
CA TYR A 80 18.84 -10.70 -4.62
C TYR A 80 17.66 -9.89 -5.15
N SER A 81 17.88 -8.61 -5.52
CA SER A 81 16.82 -7.67 -5.93
C SER A 81 15.83 -8.27 -6.95
N SER A 82 16.33 -8.78 -8.09
CA SER A 82 15.48 -9.34 -9.14
C SER A 82 14.63 -10.54 -8.67
N ILE A 83 15.23 -11.44 -7.87
CA ILE A 83 14.52 -12.63 -7.38
C ILE A 83 13.40 -12.22 -6.44
N LEU A 84 13.65 -11.24 -5.55
CA LEU A 84 12.63 -10.71 -4.65
C LEU A 84 11.49 -10.02 -5.40
N GLN A 85 11.78 -9.31 -6.49
CA GLN A 85 10.74 -8.70 -7.31
C GLN A 85 9.79 -9.74 -7.90
N PHE A 86 10.27 -10.96 -8.26
CA PHE A 86 9.39 -12.06 -8.64
C PHE A 86 8.57 -12.61 -7.48
N LEU A 87 9.12 -12.66 -6.26
CA LEU A 87 8.32 -12.96 -5.06
C LEU A 87 7.15 -11.96 -4.91
N PHE A 88 7.44 -10.67 -5.07
CA PHE A 88 6.44 -9.61 -4.93
C PHE A 88 5.37 -9.69 -6.01
N LEU A 89 5.75 -9.93 -7.27
CA LEU A 89 4.81 -10.18 -8.35
C LEU A 89 3.89 -11.36 -8.02
N GLY A 90 4.44 -12.46 -7.50
CA GLY A 90 3.68 -13.61 -7.03
C GLY A 90 2.69 -13.24 -5.93
N ILE A 91 3.14 -12.52 -4.89
CA ILE A 91 2.31 -12.05 -3.77
C ILE A 91 1.15 -11.20 -4.28
N ILE A 92 1.40 -10.25 -5.16
CA ILE A 92 0.38 -9.34 -5.68
C ILE A 92 -0.63 -10.09 -6.55
N ILE A 93 -0.16 -10.91 -7.49
CA ILE A 93 -1.02 -11.67 -8.39
C ILE A 93 -1.84 -12.72 -7.62
N GLY A 94 -1.25 -13.37 -6.61
CA GLY A 94 -1.95 -14.30 -5.71
C GLY A 94 -3.08 -13.65 -4.91
N GLY A 95 -3.01 -12.33 -4.67
CA GLY A 95 -4.05 -11.55 -3.99
C GLY A 95 -5.23 -11.12 -4.90
N LEU A 96 -5.04 -11.09 -6.23
CA LEU A 96 -6.09 -10.66 -7.16
C LEU A 96 -7.40 -11.46 -7.05
N PRO A 97 -7.40 -12.80 -6.93
CA PRO A 97 -8.63 -13.57 -6.76
C PRO A 97 -9.46 -13.13 -5.55
N VAL A 98 -8.80 -12.74 -4.44
CA VAL A 98 -9.45 -12.24 -3.23
C VAL A 98 -10.17 -10.91 -3.52
N LEU A 99 -9.49 -9.99 -4.20
CA LEU A 99 -10.04 -8.70 -4.59
C LEU A 99 -11.25 -8.87 -5.52
N PHE A 100 -11.14 -9.76 -6.52
CA PHE A 100 -12.27 -10.08 -7.42
C PHE A 100 -13.45 -10.71 -6.67
N LYS A 101 -13.20 -11.59 -5.69
CA LYS A 101 -14.25 -12.18 -4.86
C LYS A 101 -14.94 -11.09 -4.05
N LYS A 102 -14.20 -10.16 -3.41
CA LYS A 102 -14.77 -9.00 -2.71
C LYS A 102 -15.59 -8.10 -3.62
N ALA A 103 -15.11 -7.79 -4.82
CA ALA A 103 -15.84 -7.00 -5.81
C ALA A 103 -17.19 -7.62 -6.19
N LYS A 104 -17.24 -8.95 -6.33
CA LYS A 104 -18.45 -9.68 -6.75
C LYS A 104 -19.40 -10.06 -5.60
N SER A 105 -18.92 -10.10 -4.35
CA SER A 105 -19.73 -10.49 -3.18
C SER A 105 -20.73 -9.42 -2.75
N THR A 106 -20.67 -8.25 -3.35
CA THR A 106 -21.57 -7.13 -3.06
C THR A 106 -22.96 -7.40 -3.66
N LYS A 107 -24.01 -7.18 -2.85
CA LYS A 107 -25.41 -7.45 -3.18
C LYS A 107 -25.99 -6.59 -4.33
N GLU A 108 -25.20 -5.73 -4.93
CA GLU A 108 -25.61 -5.01 -6.13
C GLU A 108 -25.73 -5.97 -7.32
N LYS A 109 -26.95 -6.41 -7.62
CA LYS A 109 -27.33 -7.22 -8.78
C LYS A 109 -27.04 -6.56 -10.15
N ASN A 110 -26.35 -5.45 -10.18
CA ASN A 110 -26.05 -4.69 -11.40
C ASN A 110 -24.64 -5.03 -11.92
N ASN A 111 -24.42 -6.28 -12.27
CA ASN A 111 -23.20 -6.75 -12.94
C ASN A 111 -23.09 -6.14 -14.36
N LYS A 112 -22.99 -4.80 -14.42
CA LYS A 112 -22.85 -4.11 -15.71
C LYS A 112 -21.42 -4.29 -16.17
N LYS A 113 -21.23 -4.74 -17.42
CA LYS A 113 -19.92 -4.77 -18.09
C LYS A 113 -19.16 -3.43 -17.96
N SER A 114 -19.88 -2.30 -17.77
CA SER A 114 -19.29 -0.98 -17.53
C SER A 114 -18.45 -0.88 -16.26
N ASN A 115 -18.63 -1.76 -15.26
CA ASN A 115 -17.83 -1.74 -14.03
C ASN A 115 -16.36 -2.13 -14.28
N TYR A 116 -16.08 -2.91 -15.32
CA TYR A 116 -14.71 -3.23 -15.75
C TYR A 116 -13.92 -2.02 -16.25
N LEU A 117 -14.62 -0.94 -16.69
CA LEU A 117 -13.96 0.32 -17.05
C LEU A 117 -13.20 0.93 -15.87
N PHE A 118 -13.64 0.67 -14.63
CA PHE A 118 -12.94 1.15 -13.43
C PHE A 118 -11.59 0.46 -13.25
N ILE A 119 -11.40 -0.79 -13.70
CA ILE A 119 -10.09 -1.45 -13.75
C ILE A 119 -9.16 -0.68 -14.69
N VAL A 120 -9.64 -0.36 -15.88
CA VAL A 120 -8.86 0.39 -16.87
C VAL A 120 -8.52 1.79 -16.34
N LEU A 121 -9.46 2.46 -15.69
CA LEU A 121 -9.23 3.76 -15.07
C LEU A 121 -8.15 3.69 -14.00
N GLY A 122 -8.25 2.74 -13.07
CA GLY A 122 -7.25 2.54 -12.02
C GLY A 122 -5.86 2.22 -12.58
N PHE A 123 -5.79 1.37 -13.60
CA PHE A 123 -4.55 1.04 -14.31
C PHE A 123 -3.91 2.28 -14.95
N ILE A 124 -4.70 3.09 -15.68
CA ILE A 124 -4.21 4.31 -16.32
C ILE A 124 -3.71 5.31 -15.27
N VAL A 125 -4.42 5.49 -14.16
CA VAL A 125 -3.99 6.40 -13.07
C VAL A 125 -2.60 6.01 -12.55
N VAL A 126 -2.34 4.73 -12.31
CA VAL A 126 -1.01 4.28 -11.88
C VAL A 126 0.05 4.56 -12.95
N LEU A 127 -0.24 4.29 -14.23
CA LEU A 127 0.70 4.58 -15.31
C LEU A 127 1.05 6.06 -15.42
N LEU A 128 0.06 6.94 -15.25
CA LEU A 128 0.29 8.40 -15.26
C LEU A 128 1.15 8.86 -14.08
N LEU A 129 0.99 8.23 -12.91
CA LEU A 129 1.82 8.51 -11.74
C LEU A 129 3.26 7.98 -11.89
N CYS A 130 3.50 7.04 -12.82
CA CYS A 130 4.83 6.50 -13.10
C CYS A 130 5.70 7.40 -13.99
N ASN A 131 5.17 8.51 -14.53
CA ASN A 131 5.90 9.40 -15.44
C ASN A 131 6.55 10.58 -14.71
N ASP A 132 7.88 10.61 -14.74
CA ASP A 132 8.88 11.64 -14.40
C ASP A 132 8.67 12.69 -13.27
N PRO A 133 9.65 12.79 -12.34
CA PRO A 133 9.54 13.61 -11.14
C PRO A 133 10.57 14.76 -11.03
N THR A 134 10.87 15.54 -12.08
CA THR A 134 12.01 16.49 -12.02
C THR A 134 11.72 17.88 -11.45
N LEU A 135 10.47 18.30 -11.26
CA LEU A 135 10.13 19.67 -10.81
C LEU A 135 9.96 19.85 -9.29
N THR A 136 9.83 18.77 -8.55
CA THR A 136 9.41 18.81 -7.14
C THR A 136 10.57 18.90 -6.13
N THR A 137 11.76 18.43 -6.54
CA THR A 137 12.93 18.37 -5.64
C THR A 137 13.42 19.77 -5.23
N ALA A 138 13.33 20.75 -6.12
CA ALA A 138 13.79 22.12 -5.85
C ALA A 138 12.89 22.85 -4.82
N LEU A 139 11.58 22.53 -4.79
CA LEU A 139 10.64 23.14 -3.84
C LEU A 139 10.76 22.57 -2.43
N ALA A 140 11.18 21.32 -2.28
CA ALA A 140 11.31 20.65 -1.00
C ALA A 140 12.56 21.05 -0.20
N THR A 141 13.59 21.55 -0.90
CA THR A 141 14.90 21.89 -0.31
C THR A 141 15.03 23.36 0.10
N ASN A 142 14.07 24.20 -0.28
CA ASN A 142 14.06 25.62 0.12
C ASN A 142 13.67 25.76 1.62
N THR A 143 14.40 26.61 2.36
CA THR A 143 14.13 26.93 3.76
C THR A 143 13.12 28.09 3.86
N GLY A 144 11.86 27.83 3.55
CA GLY A 144 10.84 28.88 3.62
C GLY A 144 9.42 28.34 3.87
N THR A 145 8.47 29.23 4.13
CA THR A 145 7.05 28.87 4.34
C THR A 145 6.47 28.10 3.16
N SER A 146 6.92 28.38 1.94
CA SER A 146 6.54 27.66 0.73
C SER A 146 6.93 26.19 0.77
N SER A 147 8.11 25.85 1.33
CA SER A 147 8.55 24.47 1.50
C SER A 147 7.70 23.70 2.52
N LEU A 148 7.33 24.35 3.63
CA LEU A 148 6.47 23.73 4.65
C LEU A 148 5.08 23.40 4.07
N ILE A 149 4.50 24.33 3.28
CA ILE A 149 3.23 24.09 2.60
C ILE A 149 3.37 22.96 1.57
N PHE A 150 4.46 22.96 0.79
CA PHE A 150 4.72 21.91 -0.19
C PHE A 150 4.85 20.51 0.47
N LEU A 151 5.59 20.42 1.58
CA LEU A 151 5.75 19.18 2.34
C LEU A 151 4.41 18.71 2.95
N PHE A 152 3.61 19.63 3.46
CA PHE A 152 2.27 19.33 3.97
C PHE A 152 1.36 18.77 2.85
N LEU A 153 1.33 19.42 1.69
CA LEU A 153 0.55 18.98 0.53
C LEU A 153 1.10 17.64 -0.01
N GLY A 154 2.43 17.48 -0.05
CA GLY A 154 3.10 16.23 -0.39
C GLY A 154 2.70 15.09 0.56
N GLY A 155 2.57 15.39 1.85
CA GLY A 155 2.05 14.47 2.85
C GLY A 155 0.60 14.04 2.59
N ILE A 156 -0.28 14.98 2.19
CA ILE A 156 -1.66 14.65 1.80
C ILE A 156 -1.67 13.72 0.59
N VAL A 157 -0.87 13.98 -0.44
CA VAL A 157 -0.75 13.13 -1.62
C VAL A 157 -0.19 11.74 -1.24
N LEU A 158 0.82 11.71 -0.37
CA LEU A 158 1.39 10.46 0.14
C LEU A 158 0.36 9.62 0.90
N SER A 159 -0.55 10.26 1.64
CA SER A 159 -1.61 9.57 2.36
C SER A 159 -2.56 8.80 1.44
N ILE A 160 -2.80 9.32 0.23
CA ILE A 160 -3.61 8.62 -0.78
C ILE A 160 -2.95 7.28 -1.13
N ALA A 161 -1.63 7.27 -1.33
CA ALA A 161 -0.90 6.03 -1.61
C ALA A 161 -0.89 5.06 -0.42
N LEU A 162 -0.86 5.58 0.81
CA LEU A 162 -0.93 4.76 2.02
C LEU A 162 -2.28 4.10 2.22
N VAL A 163 -3.36 4.80 1.88
CA VAL A 163 -4.73 4.35 2.09
C VAL A 163 -5.23 3.51 0.91
N LEU A 164 -4.90 3.89 -0.33
CA LEU A 164 -5.31 3.16 -1.52
C LEU A 164 -4.46 1.90 -1.71
N PRO A 165 -5.09 0.72 -1.76
CA PRO A 165 -4.38 -0.50 -2.10
C PRO A 165 -3.84 -0.46 -3.55
N GLY A 166 -2.66 -1.01 -3.74
CA GLY A 166 -2.02 -1.08 -5.05
C GLY A 166 -1.13 0.11 -5.41
N ILE A 167 -1.12 1.17 -4.60
CA ILE A 167 -0.17 2.27 -4.73
C ILE A 167 0.83 2.18 -3.58
N SER A 168 2.12 2.13 -3.92
CA SER A 168 3.19 2.09 -2.93
C SER A 168 3.55 3.49 -2.44
N ALA A 169 3.65 3.68 -1.12
CA ALA A 169 4.05 4.95 -0.53
C ALA A 169 5.47 5.35 -0.93
N SER A 170 6.42 4.41 -0.97
CA SER A 170 7.79 4.67 -1.42
C SER A 170 7.84 5.09 -2.89
N PHE A 171 7.01 4.50 -3.73
CA PHE A 171 6.86 4.91 -5.12
C PHE A 171 6.28 6.33 -5.23
N MET A 172 5.27 6.67 -4.43
CA MET A 172 4.71 8.02 -4.41
C MET A 172 5.76 9.06 -3.97
N LEU A 173 6.59 8.74 -2.96
CA LEU A 173 7.70 9.60 -2.57
C LEU A 173 8.71 9.78 -3.70
N LEU A 174 9.02 8.73 -4.47
CA LEU A 174 9.86 8.82 -5.66
C LEU A 174 9.24 9.73 -6.72
N ALA A 175 7.95 9.52 -7.02
CA ALA A 175 7.21 10.34 -7.98
C ALA A 175 7.15 11.82 -7.57
N LEU A 176 7.12 12.11 -6.27
CA LEU A 176 7.19 13.47 -5.73
C LEU A 176 8.63 14.01 -5.60
N GLY A 177 9.66 13.25 -5.98
CA GLY A 177 11.07 13.63 -5.78
C GLY A 177 11.46 13.79 -4.30
N LEU A 178 10.68 13.23 -3.39
CA LEU A 178 10.86 13.38 -1.94
C LEU A 178 11.53 12.16 -1.29
N TYR A 179 11.75 11.06 -2.02
CA TYR A 179 12.16 9.79 -1.43
C TYR A 179 13.53 9.89 -0.72
N GLU A 180 14.57 10.35 -1.43
CA GLU A 180 15.93 10.42 -0.88
C GLU A 180 16.03 11.45 0.25
N ILE A 181 15.35 12.60 0.08
CA ILE A 181 15.34 13.67 1.09
C ILE A 181 14.59 13.21 2.35
N THR A 182 13.47 12.48 2.19
CA THR A 182 12.73 11.91 3.32
C THR A 182 13.55 10.87 4.05
N LEU A 183 14.25 10.00 3.32
CA LEU A 183 15.13 8.99 3.92
C LEU A 183 16.28 9.65 4.70
N SER A 184 16.91 10.66 4.12
CA SER A 184 17.94 11.48 4.79
C SER A 184 17.37 12.20 6.01
N ALA A 185 16.17 12.77 5.91
CA ALA A 185 15.52 13.47 7.02
C ALA A 185 15.18 12.51 8.19
N ILE A 186 14.78 11.27 7.90
CA ILE A 186 14.55 10.24 8.92
C ILE A 186 15.87 9.87 9.60
N ASN A 187 16.93 9.60 8.84
CA ASN A 187 18.22 9.19 9.36
C ASN A 187 18.88 10.28 10.23
N ASN A 188 18.69 11.56 9.85
CA ASN A 188 19.25 12.73 10.56
C ASN A 188 18.26 13.35 11.56
N LEU A 189 17.07 12.77 11.78
CA LEU A 189 16.00 13.29 12.65
C LEU A 189 15.65 14.76 12.35
N ASN A 190 15.60 15.12 11.06
CA ASN A 190 15.23 16.47 10.63
C ASN A 190 13.72 16.71 10.80
N LEU A 191 13.34 17.15 12.01
CA LEU A 191 11.94 17.37 12.37
C LEU A 191 11.29 18.51 11.59
N LEU A 192 12.04 19.52 11.15
CA LEU A 192 11.52 20.64 10.34
C LEU A 192 10.98 20.14 9.00
N PHE A 193 11.61 19.14 8.41
CA PHE A 193 11.15 18.48 7.20
C PHE A 193 10.03 17.47 7.49
N LEU A 194 10.21 16.63 8.51
CA LEU A 194 9.31 15.50 8.78
C LEU A 194 7.96 15.93 9.34
N LEU A 195 7.89 16.96 10.21
CA LEU A 195 6.65 17.37 10.86
C LEU A 195 5.56 17.80 9.87
N PRO A 196 5.79 18.74 8.93
CA PRO A 196 4.76 19.13 7.97
C PRO A 196 4.34 17.96 7.07
N LEU A 197 5.28 17.10 6.66
CA LEU A 197 4.99 15.91 5.86
C LEU A 197 4.09 14.95 6.64
N VAL A 198 4.41 14.63 7.89
CA VAL A 198 3.64 13.72 8.74
C VAL A 198 2.26 14.30 9.07
N ILE A 199 2.16 15.58 9.37
CA ILE A 199 0.87 16.25 9.61
C ILE A 199 0.02 16.16 8.34
N GLY A 200 0.61 16.41 7.17
CA GLY A 200 -0.06 16.24 5.87
C GLY A 200 -0.56 14.82 5.66
N VAL A 201 0.25 13.81 6.00
CA VAL A 201 -0.14 12.39 5.94
C VAL A 201 -1.33 12.11 6.86
N ILE A 202 -1.30 12.58 8.09
CA ILE A 202 -2.40 12.35 9.05
C ILE A 202 -3.71 13.00 8.56
N VAL A 203 -3.66 14.28 8.18
CA VAL A 203 -4.83 15.00 7.68
C VAL A 203 -5.36 14.36 6.39
N GLY A 204 -4.46 14.06 5.48
CA GLY A 204 -4.81 13.43 4.21
C GLY A 204 -5.36 12.00 4.41
N ALA A 205 -4.82 11.23 5.34
CA ALA A 205 -5.33 9.89 5.66
C ALA A 205 -6.76 9.95 6.21
N LEU A 206 -7.04 10.87 7.13
CA LEU A 206 -8.40 11.07 7.67
C LEU A 206 -9.40 11.46 6.57
N ALA A 207 -9.02 12.34 5.67
CA ALA A 207 -9.87 12.75 4.55
C ALA A 207 -10.05 11.61 3.53
N THR A 208 -8.96 10.96 3.12
CA THR A 208 -8.95 9.91 2.11
C THR A 208 -9.69 8.67 2.59
N THR A 209 -9.49 8.25 3.85
CA THR A 209 -10.21 7.09 4.40
C THR A 209 -11.70 7.29 4.44
N LYS A 210 -12.16 8.50 4.79
CA LYS A 210 -13.59 8.83 4.80
C LYS A 210 -14.21 8.77 3.40
N ILE A 211 -13.49 9.28 2.40
CA ILE A 211 -13.91 9.19 0.98
C ILE A 211 -14.00 7.72 0.55
N ILE A 212 -12.95 6.94 0.82
CA ILE A 212 -12.89 5.52 0.42
C ILE A 212 -13.96 4.71 1.14
N GLU A 213 -14.16 4.92 2.43
CA GLU A 213 -15.22 4.25 3.19
C GLU A 213 -16.60 4.53 2.60
N ASN A 214 -16.89 5.79 2.25
CA ASN A 214 -18.14 6.17 1.60
C ASN A 214 -18.28 5.53 0.22
N LEU A 215 -17.19 5.46 -0.56
CA LEU A 215 -17.19 4.82 -1.87
C LEU A 215 -17.43 3.30 -1.75
N ILE A 216 -16.79 2.64 -0.78
CA ILE A 216 -16.98 1.19 -0.53
C ILE A 216 -18.42 0.92 -0.07
N LYS A 217 -19.00 1.78 0.77
CA LYS A 217 -20.39 1.63 1.23
C LYS A 217 -21.41 1.89 0.12
N ARG A 218 -21.19 2.92 -0.71
CA ARG A 218 -22.16 3.37 -1.72
C ARG A 218 -21.98 2.69 -3.08
N TYR A 219 -20.75 2.40 -3.48
CA TYR A 219 -20.41 1.83 -4.79
C TYR A 219 -19.33 0.72 -4.65
N PRO A 220 -19.59 -0.34 -3.88
CA PRO A 220 -18.57 -1.32 -3.51
C PRO A 220 -17.93 -2.00 -4.72
N GLU A 221 -18.73 -2.49 -5.67
CA GLU A 221 -18.20 -3.18 -6.86
C GLU A 221 -17.28 -2.28 -7.68
N LYS A 222 -17.69 -1.04 -7.96
CA LYS A 222 -16.87 -0.08 -8.73
C LYS A 222 -15.59 0.28 -8.01
N THR A 223 -15.65 0.47 -6.69
CA THR A 223 -14.49 0.80 -5.86
C THR A 223 -13.47 -0.33 -5.84
N TYR A 224 -13.92 -1.58 -5.66
CA TYR A 224 -13.01 -2.73 -5.72
C TYR A 224 -12.46 -2.97 -7.14
N MET A 225 -13.24 -2.73 -8.19
CA MET A 225 -12.72 -2.79 -9.56
C MET A 225 -11.64 -1.73 -9.82
N LEU A 226 -11.82 -0.51 -9.31
CA LEU A 226 -10.81 0.54 -9.36
C LEU A 226 -9.53 0.13 -8.63
N ILE A 227 -9.66 -0.43 -7.42
CA ILE A 227 -8.54 -0.95 -6.62
C ILE A 227 -7.81 -2.07 -7.38
N ILE A 228 -8.53 -2.99 -8.02
CA ILE A 228 -7.94 -4.03 -8.87
C ILE A 228 -7.11 -3.40 -10.00
N GLY A 229 -7.61 -2.32 -10.60
CA GLY A 229 -6.87 -1.56 -11.61
C GLY A 229 -5.55 -0.99 -11.06
N PHE A 230 -5.55 -0.40 -9.88
CA PHE A 230 -4.34 0.09 -9.21
C PHE A 230 -3.35 -1.06 -8.94
N VAL A 231 -3.84 -2.19 -8.45
CA VAL A 231 -3.01 -3.37 -8.14
C VAL A 231 -2.39 -3.96 -9.42
N ILE A 232 -3.15 -4.06 -10.51
CA ILE A 232 -2.61 -4.53 -11.80
C ILE A 232 -1.60 -3.53 -12.36
N GLY A 233 -1.88 -2.23 -12.27
CA GLY A 233 -0.96 -1.17 -12.70
C GLY A 233 0.38 -1.21 -11.97
N SER A 234 0.38 -1.54 -10.66
CA SER A 234 1.60 -1.62 -9.86
C SER A 234 2.54 -2.77 -10.24
N LEU A 235 2.08 -3.75 -11.02
CA LEU A 235 2.93 -4.85 -11.50
C LEU A 235 4.02 -4.37 -12.48
N ILE A 236 3.74 -3.30 -13.24
CA ILE A 236 4.67 -2.78 -14.26
C ILE A 236 5.98 -2.27 -13.64
N PRO A 237 5.97 -1.35 -12.67
CA PRO A 237 7.21 -0.84 -12.07
C PRO A 237 7.94 -1.89 -11.21
N ILE A 238 7.28 -2.96 -10.79
CA ILE A 238 7.90 -4.04 -10.00
C ILE A 238 8.63 -5.04 -10.90
N PHE A 239 8.22 -5.17 -12.16
CA PHE A 239 8.79 -6.18 -13.06
C PHE A 239 10.25 -5.89 -13.39
N PRO A 240 11.21 -6.77 -12.99
CA PRO A 240 12.65 -6.51 -13.15
C PRO A 240 13.19 -6.84 -14.56
N GLY A 241 12.32 -7.21 -15.48
CA GLY A 241 12.73 -7.78 -16.77
C GLY A 241 12.84 -9.31 -16.71
N ILE A 242 13.18 -9.89 -17.86
CA ILE A 242 13.30 -11.35 -18.01
C ILE A 242 14.65 -11.80 -17.47
N PRO A 243 14.69 -12.70 -16.46
CA PRO A 243 15.95 -13.19 -15.94
C PRO A 243 16.64 -14.11 -16.96
N SER A 244 17.94 -14.34 -16.79
CA SER A 244 18.74 -15.21 -17.65
C SER A 244 19.25 -16.45 -16.92
N GLY A 245 19.49 -17.53 -17.69
CA GLY A 245 20.09 -18.76 -17.19
C GLY A 245 19.26 -19.43 -16.07
N ILE A 246 19.94 -19.94 -15.04
CA ILE A 246 19.32 -20.63 -13.89
C ILE A 246 18.37 -19.74 -13.09
N ASN A 247 18.54 -18.41 -13.17
CA ASN A 247 17.69 -17.46 -12.45
C ASN A 247 16.24 -17.48 -12.96
N ILE A 248 15.97 -17.93 -14.20
CA ILE A 248 14.60 -18.12 -14.70
C ILE A 248 13.86 -19.10 -13.81
N LEU A 249 14.47 -20.26 -13.55
CA LEU A 249 13.86 -21.32 -12.74
C LEU A 249 13.67 -20.87 -11.29
N ILE A 250 14.69 -20.23 -10.70
CA ILE A 250 14.63 -19.72 -9.33
C ILE A 250 13.51 -18.67 -9.21
N SER A 251 13.46 -17.72 -10.15
CA SER A 251 12.42 -16.66 -10.17
C SER A 251 11.02 -17.24 -10.32
N ALA A 252 10.84 -18.23 -11.18
CA ALA A 252 9.56 -18.91 -11.37
C ALA A 252 9.11 -19.65 -10.08
N ILE A 253 10.01 -20.36 -9.41
CA ILE A 253 9.70 -21.05 -8.15
C ILE A 253 9.30 -20.02 -7.07
N ILE A 254 10.07 -18.94 -6.92
CA ILE A 254 9.84 -17.89 -5.93
C ILE A 254 8.54 -17.14 -6.21
N PHE A 255 8.22 -16.86 -7.47
CA PHE A 255 6.93 -16.31 -7.89
C PHE A 255 5.77 -17.23 -7.47
N ILE A 256 5.87 -18.52 -7.75
CA ILE A 256 4.86 -19.53 -7.37
C ILE A 256 4.68 -19.57 -5.85
N ILE A 257 5.77 -19.55 -5.09
CA ILE A 257 5.72 -19.49 -3.61
C ILE A 257 4.96 -18.25 -3.16
N GLY A 258 5.31 -17.06 -3.66
CA GLY A 258 4.63 -15.80 -3.33
C GLY A 258 3.14 -15.86 -3.67
N PHE A 259 2.79 -16.40 -4.85
CA PHE A 259 1.42 -16.56 -5.29
C PHE A 259 0.61 -17.43 -4.32
N PHE A 260 1.09 -18.62 -4.00
CA PHE A 260 0.36 -19.55 -3.14
C PHE A 260 0.27 -19.07 -1.69
N ILE A 261 1.32 -18.43 -1.15
CA ILE A 261 1.26 -17.83 0.20
C ILE A 261 0.08 -16.87 0.28
N THR A 262 -0.02 -15.94 -0.65
CA THR A 262 -1.06 -14.91 -0.62
C THR A 262 -2.44 -15.45 -0.95
N TYR A 263 -2.51 -16.37 -1.91
CA TYR A 263 -3.77 -17.01 -2.28
C TYR A 263 -4.39 -17.81 -1.11
N ILE A 264 -3.57 -18.54 -0.36
CA ILE A 264 -4.02 -19.30 0.83
C ILE A 264 -4.41 -18.37 1.96
N LEU A 265 -3.55 -17.38 2.29
CA LEU A 265 -3.86 -16.39 3.33
C LEU A 265 -5.14 -15.61 3.02
N GLY A 266 -5.34 -15.26 1.75
CA GLY A 266 -6.53 -14.55 1.32
C GLY A 266 -7.81 -15.39 1.42
N ARG A 267 -7.73 -16.71 1.22
CA ARG A 267 -8.87 -17.60 1.47
C ARG A 267 -9.22 -17.68 2.95
N LEU A 268 -8.22 -17.85 3.81
CA LEU A 268 -8.42 -17.92 5.26
C LEU A 268 -8.94 -16.59 5.85
N GLY A 269 -8.53 -15.45 5.30
CA GLY A 269 -8.98 -14.12 5.77
C GLY A 269 -10.39 -13.71 5.32
N ILE A 270 -11.00 -14.44 4.38
CA ILE A 270 -12.37 -14.18 3.91
C ILE A 270 -13.40 -14.97 4.75
N GLU A 271 -12.96 -16.01 5.42
CA GLU A 271 -13.82 -16.90 6.23
C GLU A 271 -13.99 -16.42 7.68
N ASP A 272 -13.21 -15.43 8.13
CA ASP A 272 -13.33 -14.72 9.42
C ASP A 272 -14.15 -13.42 9.30
#